data_48e9f8e0194e1d9b66c611f0bd5b15e4
#
_entry.id   48e9f8e0194e1d9b66c611f0bd5b15e4
#
_cell.length_a   1.000
_cell.length_b   1.000
_cell.length_c   1.000
_cell.angle_alpha   90.00
_cell.angle_beta   90.00
_cell.angle_gamma   90.00
#
_symmetry.space_group_name_H-M   'P 1'
#
loop_
_entity.id
_entity.type
_entity.pdbx_description
1 polymer ?
#
loop_
_entity_poly.entity_id
_entity_poly.type
_entity_poly.pdbx_seq_one_letter_code
_entity_poly.pdbx_strand_id
1 'polypeptide(L)'
;NRLEHQLQLLQEAVNSKRLTLTEKTAQEAVTPDETTRIQANPLVKQELDINHQLSEKLIQATENGNQLVQRNIQVKNWLDRALQSERDIKEQISVLRGSLLLSRILYQQQQTLPSADELQDMTNRIADLRLEQFEVNQQRDALFQSDAFVAKLEEGHSSEVNDEVHAALLEVIDMRRELLDQFNKQLGNQLMMAINLQINQQ
;
A
#
# COMPACT_ATOMS: atom_id res chain seq x y z
N ASN A 1 20.10 10.01 -7.71
CA ASN A 1 21.08 9.05 -7.14
C ASN A 1 21.00 8.88 -5.63
N ARG A 2 20.96 9.94 -4.83
CA ARG A 2 20.89 9.84 -3.35
C ARG A 2 19.46 9.55 -2.87
N LEU A 3 18.47 10.15 -3.49
CA LEU A 3 17.04 9.94 -3.22
C LEU A 3 16.55 8.57 -3.69
N GLU A 4 17.02 8.10 -4.83
CA GLU A 4 16.72 6.76 -5.35
C GLU A 4 17.28 5.66 -4.44
N HIS A 5 18.50 5.87 -3.94
CA HIS A 5 19.11 4.95 -2.99
C HIS A 5 18.38 4.94 -1.63
N GLN A 6 17.93 6.11 -1.15
CA GLN A 6 17.14 6.20 0.08
C GLN A 6 15.74 5.57 -0.08
N LEU A 7 15.09 5.74 -1.24
CA LEU A 7 13.81 5.09 -1.54
C LEU A 7 13.97 3.57 -1.62
N GLN A 8 15.05 3.10 -2.22
CA GLN A 8 15.36 1.66 -2.31
C GLN A 8 15.62 1.06 -0.93
N LEU A 9 16.39 1.74 -0.08
CA LEU A 9 16.63 1.31 1.30
C LEU A 9 15.35 1.29 2.15
N LEU A 10 14.48 2.29 1.98
CA LEU A 10 13.16 2.32 2.64
C LEU A 10 12.27 1.16 2.17
N GLN A 11 12.29 0.87 0.88
CA GLN A 11 11.53 -0.24 0.28
C GLN A 11 12.03 -1.60 0.77
N GLU A 12 13.34 -1.79 0.86
CA GLU A 12 13.96 -3.00 1.42
C GLU A 12 13.64 -3.15 2.91
N ALA A 13 13.67 -2.05 3.68
CA ALA A 13 13.32 -2.05 5.10
C ALA A 13 11.84 -2.38 5.33
N VAL A 14 10.93 -1.87 4.50
CA VAL A 14 9.49 -2.19 4.54
C VAL A 14 9.25 -3.64 4.17
N ASN A 15 9.93 -4.14 3.14
CA ASN A 15 9.80 -5.53 2.70
C ASN A 15 10.37 -6.52 3.75
N SER A 16 11.48 -6.18 4.41
CA SER A 16 12.06 -7.02 5.46
C SER A 16 11.19 -7.03 6.72
N LYS A 17 10.59 -5.90 7.12
CA LYS A 17 9.61 -5.86 8.22
C LYS A 17 8.35 -6.66 7.91
N ARG A 18 7.91 -6.65 6.66
CA ARG A 18 6.76 -7.44 6.20
C ARG A 18 7.05 -8.93 6.25
N LEU A 19 8.22 -9.35 5.78
CA LEU A 19 8.67 -10.76 5.87
C LEU A 19 8.77 -11.23 7.31
N THR A 20 9.33 -10.41 8.21
CA THR A 20 9.40 -10.72 9.65
C THR A 20 8.01 -10.81 10.29
N LEU A 21 7.04 -9.99 9.90
CA LEU A 21 5.65 -10.07 10.37
C LEU A 21 4.94 -11.33 9.86
N THR A 22 5.11 -11.69 8.59
CA THR A 22 4.57 -12.94 8.01
C THR A 22 5.24 -14.19 8.57
N GLU A 23 6.55 -14.15 8.81
CA GLU A 23 7.28 -15.25 9.47
C GLU A 23 6.91 -15.37 10.95
N LYS A 24 6.70 -14.25 11.65
CA LYS A 24 6.29 -14.25 13.05
C LYS A 24 4.86 -14.79 13.22
N THR A 25 3.95 -14.45 12.31
CA THR A 25 2.61 -15.07 12.24
C THR A 25 2.66 -16.56 11.91
N ALA A 26 3.66 -17.02 11.17
CA ALA A 26 3.86 -18.42 10.86
C ALA A 26 4.60 -19.21 11.97
N GLN A 27 5.47 -18.53 12.75
CA GLN A 27 6.29 -19.16 13.81
C GLN A 27 5.62 -19.17 15.19
N GLU A 28 4.65 -18.31 15.46
CA GLU A 28 3.83 -18.35 16.68
C GLU A 28 2.80 -19.50 16.68
N ALA A 29 2.85 -20.40 15.72
CA ALA A 29 2.20 -21.70 15.75
C ALA A 29 2.90 -22.60 16.80
N VAL A 30 2.57 -22.36 18.04
CA VAL A 30 2.95 -23.09 19.26
C VAL A 30 2.49 -24.55 19.17
N THR A 31 3.21 -25.46 19.83
CA THR A 31 3.00 -26.89 20.04
C THR A 31 1.79 -27.55 19.35
N PRO A 32 2.00 -28.60 18.53
CA PRO A 32 1.00 -29.10 17.57
C PRO A 32 -0.35 -29.55 18.15
N ASP A 33 -0.41 -29.99 19.41
CA ASP A 33 -1.62 -30.60 19.98
C ASP A 33 -2.62 -29.60 20.57
N GLU A 34 -2.15 -28.55 21.26
CA GLU A 34 -3.02 -27.49 21.79
C GLU A 34 -3.50 -26.56 20.69
N THR A 35 -2.62 -26.23 19.75
CA THR A 35 -2.91 -25.39 18.60
C THR A 35 -3.98 -26.01 17.72
N THR A 36 -3.95 -27.33 17.53
CA THR A 36 -4.91 -28.04 16.69
C THR A 36 -6.32 -28.00 17.30
N ARG A 37 -6.45 -28.08 18.62
CA ARG A 37 -7.75 -28.01 19.31
C ARG A 37 -8.36 -26.61 19.27
N ILE A 38 -7.54 -25.58 19.45
CA ILE A 38 -7.96 -24.17 19.42
C ILE A 38 -8.32 -23.78 17.99
N GLN A 39 -7.52 -24.18 16.99
CA GLN A 39 -7.79 -23.94 15.58
C GLN A 39 -9.01 -24.73 15.05
N ALA A 40 -9.35 -25.85 15.66
CA ALA A 40 -10.56 -26.61 15.33
C ALA A 40 -11.85 -25.95 15.84
N ASN A 41 -11.76 -24.96 16.72
CA ASN A 41 -12.94 -24.19 17.16
C ASN A 41 -13.46 -23.35 15.99
N PRO A 42 -14.75 -23.48 15.62
CA PRO A 42 -15.30 -22.78 14.44
C PRO A 42 -15.21 -21.26 14.55
N LEU A 43 -15.33 -20.70 15.74
CA LEU A 43 -15.25 -19.26 15.98
C LEU A 43 -13.81 -18.74 15.76
N VAL A 44 -12.81 -19.42 16.31
CA VAL A 44 -11.39 -19.10 16.13
C VAL A 44 -10.99 -19.26 14.65
N LYS A 45 -11.44 -20.33 14.01
CA LYS A 45 -11.19 -20.60 12.59
C LYS A 45 -11.74 -19.49 11.69
N GLN A 46 -12.97 -19.06 11.95
CA GLN A 46 -13.61 -17.97 11.21
C GLN A 46 -12.82 -16.67 11.34
N GLU A 47 -12.38 -16.33 12.52
CA GLU A 47 -11.61 -15.10 12.77
C GLU A 47 -10.18 -15.17 12.19
N LEU A 48 -9.55 -16.33 12.23
CA LEU A 48 -8.27 -16.57 11.55
C LEU A 48 -8.38 -16.44 10.03
N ASP A 49 -9.46 -16.92 9.42
CA ASP A 49 -9.72 -16.77 8.00
C ASP A 49 -9.87 -15.29 7.60
N ILE A 50 -10.53 -14.49 8.42
CA ILE A 50 -10.64 -13.03 8.22
C ILE A 50 -9.25 -12.38 8.26
N ASN A 51 -8.41 -12.74 9.22
CA ASN A 51 -7.04 -12.23 9.32
C ASN A 51 -6.20 -12.65 8.11
N HIS A 52 -6.36 -13.88 7.64
CA HIS A 52 -5.67 -14.37 6.45
C HIS A 52 -6.05 -13.57 5.20
N GLN A 53 -7.34 -13.35 4.98
CA GLN A 53 -7.81 -12.50 3.88
C GLN A 53 -7.28 -11.06 3.99
N LEU A 54 -7.23 -10.51 5.19
CA LEU A 54 -6.68 -9.19 5.44
C LEU A 54 -5.18 -9.13 5.13
N SER A 55 -4.43 -10.17 5.51
CA SER A 55 -3.01 -10.31 5.17
C SER A 55 -2.77 -10.34 3.66
N GLU A 56 -3.59 -11.08 2.92
CA GLU A 56 -3.52 -11.13 1.46
C GLU A 56 -3.80 -9.77 0.82
N LYS A 57 -4.80 -9.04 1.31
CA LYS A 57 -5.10 -7.68 0.86
C LYS A 57 -3.95 -6.71 1.17
N LEU A 58 -3.30 -6.85 2.32
CA LEU A 58 -2.13 -6.04 2.68
C LEU A 58 -0.95 -6.32 1.77
N ILE A 59 -0.69 -7.58 1.43
CA ILE A 59 0.34 -7.98 0.47
C ILE A 59 0.06 -7.34 -0.89
N GLN A 60 -1.17 -7.46 -1.37
CA GLN A 60 -1.58 -6.86 -2.65
C GLN A 60 -1.44 -5.32 -2.63
N ALA A 61 -1.86 -4.67 -1.55
CA ALA A 61 -1.69 -3.22 -1.38
C ALA A 61 -0.21 -2.82 -1.38
N THR A 62 0.67 -3.60 -0.75
CA THR A 62 2.10 -3.34 -0.75
C THR A 62 2.70 -3.45 -2.16
N GLU A 63 2.28 -4.43 -2.94
CA GLU A 63 2.71 -4.60 -4.33
C GLU A 63 2.23 -3.43 -5.20
N ASN A 64 0.98 -3.01 -5.04
CA ASN A 64 0.45 -1.83 -5.71
C ASN A 64 1.23 -0.56 -5.34
N GLY A 65 1.64 -0.42 -4.09
CA GLY A 65 2.50 0.66 -3.62
C GLY A 65 3.87 0.66 -4.28
N ASN A 66 4.48 -0.52 -4.45
CA ASN A 66 5.74 -0.67 -5.15
C ASN A 66 5.64 -0.24 -6.62
N GLN A 67 4.55 -0.57 -7.29
CA GLN A 67 4.30 -0.10 -8.66
C GLN A 67 4.18 1.42 -8.74
N LEU A 68 3.51 2.07 -7.78
CA LEU A 68 3.43 3.53 -7.69
C LEU A 68 4.80 4.19 -7.49
N VAL A 69 5.65 3.61 -6.65
CA VAL A 69 7.03 4.09 -6.46
C VAL A 69 7.80 4.04 -7.77
N GLN A 70 7.73 2.93 -8.49
CA GLN A 70 8.40 2.79 -9.78
C GLN A 70 7.89 3.82 -10.81
N ARG A 71 6.57 4.03 -10.84
CA ARG A 71 5.97 5.01 -11.74
C ARG A 71 6.41 6.44 -11.39
N ASN A 72 6.49 6.79 -10.10
CA ASN A 72 7.02 8.08 -9.66
C ASN A 72 8.47 8.31 -10.11
N ILE A 73 9.31 7.30 -10.00
CA ILE A 73 10.70 7.35 -10.47
C ILE A 73 10.75 7.59 -11.99
N GLN A 74 9.93 6.88 -12.75
CA GLN A 74 9.86 7.04 -14.21
C GLN A 74 9.41 8.45 -14.62
N VAL A 75 8.38 8.99 -13.98
CA VAL A 75 7.88 10.35 -14.24
C VAL A 75 8.92 11.38 -13.85
N LYS A 76 9.59 11.23 -12.72
CA LYS A 76 10.66 12.13 -12.31
C LYS A 76 11.81 12.13 -13.30
N ASN A 77 12.26 10.96 -13.73
CA ASN A 77 13.32 10.84 -14.75
C ASN A 77 12.91 11.46 -16.08
N TRP A 78 11.64 11.31 -16.45
CA TRP A 78 11.10 11.95 -17.64
C TRP A 78 11.11 13.47 -17.51
N LEU A 79 10.66 14.03 -16.38
CA LEU A 79 10.69 15.46 -16.11
C LEU A 79 12.10 16.02 -16.13
N ASP A 80 13.07 15.35 -15.52
CA ASP A 80 14.46 15.77 -15.52
C ASP A 80 15.02 15.82 -16.95
N ARG A 81 14.68 14.84 -17.80
CA ARG A 81 15.04 14.84 -19.22
C ARG A 81 14.35 15.94 -19.99
N ALA A 82 13.06 16.19 -19.73
CA ALA A 82 12.31 17.25 -20.37
C ALA A 82 12.89 18.63 -20.04
N LEU A 83 13.23 18.88 -18.78
CA LEU A 83 13.88 20.11 -18.33
C LEU A 83 15.28 20.28 -18.95
N GLN A 84 16.04 19.20 -19.06
CA GLN A 84 17.34 19.23 -19.73
C GLN A 84 17.18 19.54 -21.21
N SER A 85 16.23 18.87 -21.87
CA SER A 85 15.91 19.14 -23.28
C SER A 85 15.44 20.59 -23.50
N GLU A 86 14.67 21.15 -22.59
CA GLU A 86 14.26 22.57 -22.68
C GLU A 86 15.46 23.52 -22.58
N ARG A 87 16.42 23.23 -21.69
CA ARG A 87 17.67 24.00 -21.59
C ARG A 87 18.48 23.90 -22.86
N ASP A 88 18.66 22.69 -23.38
CA ASP A 88 19.40 22.44 -24.62
C ASP A 88 18.74 23.16 -25.83
N ILE A 89 17.40 23.14 -25.87
CA ILE A 89 16.63 23.86 -26.89
C ILE A 89 16.82 25.37 -26.74
N LYS A 90 16.77 25.93 -25.54
CA LYS A 90 17.01 27.37 -25.30
C LYS A 90 18.40 27.81 -25.73
N GLU A 91 19.41 27.00 -25.50
CA GLU A 91 20.77 27.25 -25.99
C GLU A 91 20.84 27.16 -27.51
N GLN A 92 20.16 26.18 -28.11
CA GLN A 92 20.13 26.00 -29.57
C GLN A 92 19.27 27.04 -30.31
N ILE A 93 18.18 27.54 -29.69
CA ILE A 93 17.34 28.60 -30.27
C ILE A 93 18.13 29.87 -30.54
N SER A 94 19.12 30.17 -29.71
CA SER A 94 20.01 31.32 -29.93
C SER A 94 20.84 31.18 -31.24
N VAL A 95 21.07 29.95 -31.69
CA VAL A 95 21.87 29.59 -32.85
C VAL A 95 21.01 29.29 -34.11
N LEU A 96 19.75 28.77 -33.90
CA LEU A 96 18.94 28.18 -34.99
C LEU A 96 17.59 28.89 -35.20
N ARG A 97 17.50 30.20 -35.02
CA ARG A 97 16.28 30.97 -35.31
C ARG A 97 15.74 30.65 -36.72
N GLY A 98 14.67 29.84 -36.76
CA GLY A 98 13.90 29.55 -37.95
C GLY A 98 14.13 28.17 -38.60
N SER A 99 14.77 27.21 -37.93
CA SER A 99 14.98 25.89 -38.53
C SER A 99 13.80 24.92 -38.33
N LEU A 100 13.51 24.14 -39.36
CA LEU A 100 12.53 23.01 -39.35
C LEU A 100 12.82 21.98 -38.26
N LEU A 101 14.04 21.94 -37.73
CA LEU A 101 14.48 21.05 -36.69
C LEU A 101 13.76 21.35 -35.34
N LEU A 102 13.56 22.63 -35.05
CA LEU A 102 12.86 23.08 -33.84
C LEU A 102 11.40 22.60 -33.82
N SER A 103 10.71 22.73 -34.97
CA SER A 103 9.33 22.25 -35.11
C SER A 103 9.22 20.75 -34.89
N ARG A 104 10.21 19.99 -35.31
CA ARG A 104 10.25 18.53 -35.16
C ARG A 104 10.50 18.11 -33.70
N ILE A 105 11.38 18.82 -33.01
CA ILE A 105 11.68 18.57 -31.60
C ILE A 105 10.46 18.89 -30.71
N LEU A 106 9.80 20.03 -30.94
CA LEU A 106 8.59 20.43 -30.23
C LEU A 106 7.44 19.44 -30.47
N TYR A 107 7.29 18.94 -31.68
CA TYR A 107 6.29 17.93 -32.01
C TYR A 107 6.55 16.60 -31.29
N GLN A 108 7.80 16.16 -31.20
CA GLN A 108 8.19 14.96 -30.48
C GLN A 108 7.97 15.11 -28.96
N GLN A 109 8.22 16.29 -28.39
CA GLN A 109 7.95 16.55 -26.97
C GLN A 109 6.45 16.54 -26.65
N GLN A 110 5.61 17.03 -27.54
CA GLN A 110 4.17 17.01 -27.41
C GLN A 110 3.59 15.58 -27.33
N GLN A 111 4.21 14.62 -28.04
CA GLN A 111 3.80 13.22 -28.04
C GLN A 111 4.15 12.46 -26.75
N THR A 112 5.05 12.99 -25.91
CA THR A 112 5.48 12.38 -24.66
C THR A 112 4.71 12.88 -23.42
N LEU A 113 3.76 13.80 -23.61
CA LEU A 113 2.88 14.27 -22.52
C LEU A 113 1.89 13.18 -22.11
N PRO A 114 1.60 13.05 -20.82
CA PRO A 114 0.59 12.11 -20.36
C PRO A 114 -0.77 12.43 -21.00
N SER A 115 -1.50 11.39 -21.40
CA SER A 115 -2.82 11.54 -21.99
C SER A 115 -3.85 11.98 -20.95
N ALA A 116 -4.94 12.61 -21.41
CA ALA A 116 -6.06 12.97 -20.53
C ALA A 116 -6.65 11.76 -19.81
N ASP A 117 -6.64 10.59 -20.45
CA ASP A 117 -7.10 9.33 -19.86
C ASP A 117 -6.20 8.88 -18.71
N GLU A 118 -4.88 9.03 -18.82
CA GLU A 118 -3.94 8.71 -17.74
C GLU A 118 -4.13 9.62 -16.51
N LEU A 119 -4.40 10.91 -16.73
CA LEU A 119 -4.71 11.86 -15.66
C LEU A 119 -6.05 11.52 -14.97
N GLN A 120 -7.05 11.10 -15.73
CA GLN A 120 -8.34 10.67 -15.18
C GLN A 120 -8.20 9.37 -14.38
N ASP A 121 -7.44 8.40 -14.86
CA ASP A 121 -7.14 7.15 -14.15
C ASP A 121 -6.44 7.43 -12.82
N MET A 122 -5.52 8.38 -12.78
CA MET A 122 -4.83 8.79 -11.55
C MET A 122 -5.79 9.43 -10.54
N THR A 123 -6.72 10.28 -11.00
CA THR A 123 -7.75 10.89 -10.16
C THR A 123 -8.67 9.83 -9.56
N ASN A 124 -9.09 8.85 -10.36
CA ASN A 124 -9.89 7.72 -9.91
C ASN A 124 -9.15 6.88 -8.86
N ARG A 125 -7.87 6.62 -9.08
CA ARG A 125 -7.04 5.87 -8.14
C ARG A 125 -6.89 6.58 -6.80
N ILE A 126 -6.72 7.91 -6.80
CA ILE A 126 -6.68 8.71 -5.56
C ILE A 126 -8.00 8.60 -4.80
N ALA A 127 -9.13 8.68 -5.50
CA ALA A 127 -10.45 8.52 -4.90
C ALA A 127 -10.64 7.12 -4.29
N ASP A 128 -10.23 6.07 -4.98
CA ASP A 128 -10.30 4.69 -4.51
C ASP A 128 -9.40 4.48 -3.28
N LEU A 129 -8.19 5.03 -3.27
CA LEU A 129 -7.28 4.95 -2.12
C LEU A 129 -7.84 5.67 -0.89
N ARG A 130 -8.49 6.80 -1.06
CA ARG A 130 -9.15 7.53 0.05
C ARG A 130 -10.30 6.74 0.63
N LEU A 131 -11.12 6.12 -0.22
CA LEU A 131 -12.23 5.28 0.22
C LEU A 131 -11.72 4.07 0.99
N GLU A 132 -10.72 3.38 0.46
CA GLU A 132 -10.11 2.21 1.09
C GLU A 132 -9.46 2.57 2.43
N GLN A 133 -8.77 3.70 2.52
CA GLN A 133 -8.21 4.20 3.77
C GLN A 133 -9.28 4.50 4.81
N PHE A 134 -10.39 5.06 4.40
CA PHE A 134 -11.54 5.31 5.27
C PHE A 134 -12.11 3.99 5.82
N GLU A 135 -12.32 2.99 4.97
CA GLU A 135 -12.81 1.67 5.36
C GLU A 135 -11.86 0.97 6.34
N VAL A 136 -10.55 1.01 6.07
CA VAL A 136 -9.53 0.44 6.95
C VAL A 136 -9.50 1.15 8.31
N ASN A 137 -9.62 2.47 8.33
CA ASN A 137 -9.71 3.24 9.57
C ASN A 137 -10.96 2.90 10.37
N GLN A 138 -12.11 2.73 9.74
CA GLN A 138 -13.35 2.29 10.42
C GLN A 138 -13.18 0.91 11.06
N GLN A 139 -12.59 -0.04 10.34
CA GLN A 139 -12.33 -1.37 10.88
C GLN A 139 -11.35 -1.33 12.04
N ARG A 140 -10.31 -0.51 11.96
CA ARG A 140 -9.34 -0.32 13.04
C ARG A 140 -9.98 0.30 14.28
N ASP A 141 -10.80 1.31 14.12
CA ASP A 141 -11.49 1.98 15.22
C ASP A 141 -12.49 1.06 15.93
N ALA A 142 -13.13 0.16 15.19
CA ALA A 142 -14.00 -0.88 15.77
C ALA A 142 -13.22 -1.85 16.68
N LEU A 143 -11.92 -2.02 16.48
CA LEU A 143 -11.06 -2.88 17.30
C LEU A 143 -10.32 -2.14 18.42
N PHE A 144 -10.62 -0.87 18.64
CA PHE A 144 -9.95 -0.06 19.67
C PHE A 144 -10.05 -0.68 21.07
N GLN A 145 -11.18 -1.30 21.37
CA GLN A 145 -11.40 -2.10 22.56
C GLN A 145 -11.51 -3.58 22.16
N SER A 146 -10.38 -4.27 22.06
CA SER A 146 -10.33 -5.69 21.69
C SER A 146 -11.15 -6.58 22.60
N ASP A 147 -11.15 -6.31 23.91
CA ASP A 147 -11.93 -7.08 24.89
C ASP A 147 -13.44 -6.98 24.64
N ALA A 148 -13.94 -5.80 24.36
CA ALA A 148 -15.36 -5.57 24.06
C ALA A 148 -15.76 -6.22 22.72
N PHE A 149 -14.89 -6.16 21.73
CA PHE A 149 -15.11 -6.79 20.42
C PHE A 149 -15.18 -8.32 20.55
N VAL A 150 -14.25 -8.92 21.28
CA VAL A 150 -14.22 -10.37 21.54
C VAL A 150 -15.44 -10.80 22.36
N ALA A 151 -15.83 -10.04 23.38
CA ALA A 151 -17.04 -10.32 24.15
C ALA A 151 -18.29 -10.35 23.26
N LYS A 152 -18.38 -9.45 22.30
CA LYS A 152 -19.47 -9.42 21.34
C LYS A 152 -19.46 -10.61 20.37
N LEU A 153 -18.28 -11.07 19.93
CA LEU A 153 -18.13 -12.29 19.13
C LEU A 153 -18.57 -13.55 19.90
N GLU A 154 -18.34 -13.58 21.21
CA GLU A 154 -18.67 -14.70 22.07
C GLU A 154 -20.16 -14.74 22.46
N GLU A 155 -20.91 -13.67 22.23
CA GLU A 155 -22.36 -13.67 22.45
C GLU A 155 -23.05 -14.77 21.64
N GLY A 156 -23.82 -15.61 22.33
CA GLY A 156 -24.53 -16.74 21.73
C GLY A 156 -23.68 -18.01 21.52
N HIS A 157 -22.38 -17.98 21.81
CA HIS A 157 -21.44 -19.11 21.66
C HIS A 157 -20.83 -19.57 22.98
N SER A 158 -21.45 -19.29 24.10
CA SER A 158 -20.92 -19.55 25.44
C SER A 158 -20.56 -21.03 25.73
N SER A 159 -21.17 -21.96 25.01
CA SER A 159 -20.86 -23.40 25.13
C SER A 159 -19.59 -23.82 24.38
N GLU A 160 -19.15 -23.02 23.43
CA GLU A 160 -17.98 -23.29 22.58
C GLU A 160 -16.73 -22.53 23.04
N VAL A 161 -16.87 -21.60 23.96
CA VAL A 161 -15.82 -20.70 24.44
C VAL A 161 -15.37 -21.12 25.82
N ASN A 162 -14.09 -21.48 25.95
CA ASN A 162 -13.38 -21.65 27.22
C ASN A 162 -12.33 -20.54 27.37
N ASP A 163 -11.59 -20.54 28.47
CA ASP A 163 -10.55 -19.52 28.72
C ASP A 163 -9.45 -19.53 27.65
N GLU A 164 -9.09 -20.70 27.14
CA GLU A 164 -8.08 -20.84 26.07
C GLU A 164 -8.58 -20.27 24.74
N VAL A 165 -9.84 -20.53 24.39
CA VAL A 165 -10.48 -19.98 23.20
C VAL A 165 -10.61 -18.46 23.30
N HIS A 166 -10.98 -17.95 24.47
CA HIS A 166 -11.06 -16.51 24.72
C HIS A 166 -9.70 -15.83 24.55
N ALA A 167 -8.63 -16.40 25.10
CA ALA A 167 -7.27 -15.91 24.93
C ALA A 167 -6.83 -15.94 23.47
N ALA A 168 -7.15 -17.01 22.74
CA ALA A 168 -6.86 -17.13 21.31
C ALA A 168 -7.59 -16.07 20.47
N LEU A 169 -8.86 -15.80 20.77
CA LEU A 169 -9.64 -14.74 20.11
C LEU A 169 -9.03 -13.35 20.36
N LEU A 170 -8.58 -13.07 21.58
CA LEU A 170 -7.89 -11.81 21.90
C LEU A 170 -6.62 -11.66 21.07
N GLU A 171 -5.80 -12.69 20.95
CA GLU A 171 -4.59 -12.67 20.13
C GLU A 171 -4.91 -12.44 18.64
N VAL A 172 -5.93 -13.12 18.12
CA VAL A 172 -6.37 -12.96 16.73
C VAL A 172 -6.83 -11.53 16.44
N ILE A 173 -7.57 -10.93 17.36
CA ILE A 173 -8.05 -9.54 17.21
C ILE A 173 -6.91 -8.54 17.36
N ASP A 174 -5.98 -8.74 18.28
CA ASP A 174 -4.80 -7.90 18.42
C ASP A 174 -3.91 -7.95 17.16
N MET A 175 -3.75 -9.14 16.58
CA MET A 175 -3.06 -9.31 15.30
C MET A 175 -3.78 -8.59 14.16
N ARG A 176 -5.10 -8.66 14.09
CA ARG A 176 -5.92 -7.93 13.11
C ARG A 176 -5.72 -6.43 13.22
N ARG A 177 -5.69 -5.90 14.43
CA ARG A 177 -5.43 -4.50 14.72
C ARG A 177 -4.08 -4.05 14.19
N GLU A 178 -3.04 -4.85 14.39
CA GLU A 178 -1.71 -4.59 13.85
C GLU A 178 -1.69 -4.63 12.31
N LEU A 179 -2.36 -5.62 11.70
CA LEU A 179 -2.52 -5.69 10.23
C LEU A 179 -3.24 -4.47 9.67
N LEU A 180 -4.29 -4.00 10.32
CA LEU A 180 -5.03 -2.80 9.91
C LEU A 180 -4.19 -1.53 10.07
N ASP A 181 -3.36 -1.41 11.10
CA ASP A 181 -2.41 -0.32 11.26
C ASP A 181 -1.38 -0.29 10.13
N GLN A 182 -0.83 -1.44 9.76
CA GLN A 182 0.09 -1.54 8.63
C GLN A 182 -0.60 -1.23 7.31
N PHE A 183 -1.82 -1.70 7.13
CA PHE A 183 -2.62 -1.41 5.95
C PHE A 183 -2.90 0.09 5.81
N ASN A 184 -3.29 0.74 6.88
CA ASN A 184 -3.53 2.18 6.92
C ASN A 184 -2.28 2.99 6.56
N LYS A 185 -1.11 2.61 7.09
CA LYS A 185 0.17 3.24 6.74
C LYS A 185 0.50 3.06 5.26
N GLN A 186 0.30 1.85 4.75
CA GLN A 186 0.56 1.54 3.34
C GLN A 186 -0.33 2.36 2.41
N LEU A 187 -1.63 2.46 2.70
CA LEU A 187 -2.57 3.27 1.92
C LEU A 187 -2.25 4.77 2.00
N GLY A 188 -1.86 5.27 3.17
CA GLY A 188 -1.43 6.65 3.35
C GLY A 188 -0.21 6.99 2.49
N ASN A 189 0.78 6.12 2.45
CA ASN A 189 1.97 6.27 1.61
C ASN A 189 1.62 6.25 0.12
N GLN A 190 0.76 5.32 -0.30
CA GLN A 190 0.29 5.24 -1.68
C GLN A 190 -0.49 6.48 -2.10
N LEU A 191 -1.35 6.99 -1.22
CA LEU A 191 -2.12 8.21 -1.47
C LEU A 191 -1.20 9.41 -1.68
N MET A 192 -0.18 9.58 -0.86
CA MET A 192 0.82 10.64 -1.02
C MET A 192 1.58 10.49 -2.34
N MET A 193 2.00 9.28 -2.70
CA MET A 193 2.70 9.02 -3.95
C MET A 193 1.81 9.29 -5.17
N ALA A 194 0.53 8.89 -5.12
CA ALA A 194 -0.43 9.11 -6.18
C ALA A 194 -0.72 10.61 -6.39
N ILE A 195 -0.85 11.38 -5.31
CA ILE A 195 -1.03 12.83 -5.36
C ILE A 195 0.20 13.50 -5.95
N ASN A 196 1.41 13.12 -5.52
CA ASN A 196 2.65 13.65 -6.07
C ASN A 196 2.79 13.33 -7.57
N LEU A 197 2.41 12.14 -7.97
CA LEU A 197 2.42 11.72 -9.37
C LEU A 197 1.44 12.56 -10.20
N GLN A 198 0.23 12.82 -9.69
CA GLN A 198 -0.77 13.68 -10.34
C GLN A 198 -0.26 15.11 -10.51
N ILE A 199 0.37 15.70 -9.49
CA ILE A 199 0.94 17.04 -9.55
C ILE A 199 2.06 17.12 -10.59
N ASN A 200 2.90 16.11 -10.65
CA ASN A 200 4.04 16.08 -11.59
C ASN A 200 3.62 15.84 -13.05
N GLN A 201 2.40 15.37 -13.27
CA GLN A 201 1.84 15.14 -14.62
C GLN A 201 1.01 16.33 -15.14
N GLN A 202 0.68 17.31 -14.32
CA GLN A 202 0.02 18.57 -14.68
C GLN A 202 1.05 19.62 -15.14
#